data_5bd973658ac5478e436f2257f7584bdb
#
_entry.id   5bd973658ac5478e436f2257f7584bdb
#
_cell.length_a   1.000
_cell.length_b   1.000
_cell.length_c   1.000
_cell.angle_alpha   90.00
_cell.angle_beta   90.00
_cell.angle_gamma   90.00
#
_symmetry.space_group_name_H-M   'P 1'
#
loop_
_entity.id
_entity.type
_entity.pdbx_description
1 polymer ?
#
loop_
_entity_poly.entity_id
_entity_poly.type
_entity_poly.pdbx_seq_one_letter_code
_entity_poly.pdbx_strand_id
1 'polypeptide(L)'
;MKALFFDVDGTLVDIKTHRVPESAMVAISEARQKGNKIFIATGRSHTFLDLAGLPKELIDGYVTLNGAVCLAGDKAISLTKIPAETVKALSDVCVREGFTCLFVTMEGMIVANPDDDFKTGFQKYFN
;
A
#
# COMPACT_ATOMS: atom_id res chain seq x y z
N MET A 1 20.44 -7.46 15.80
CA MET A 1 19.68 -6.73 14.76
C MET A 1 18.74 -7.71 14.07
N LYS A 2 17.43 -7.37 13.98
CA LYS A 2 16.40 -8.15 13.29
C LYS A 2 15.65 -7.20 12.34
N ALA A 3 15.05 -7.76 11.28
CA ALA A 3 14.04 -7.08 10.46
C ALA A 3 12.65 -7.47 10.99
N LEU A 4 11.85 -6.48 11.32
CA LEU A 4 10.48 -6.64 11.82
C LEU A 4 9.52 -6.13 10.74
N PHE A 5 8.62 -7.00 10.30
CA PHE A 5 7.63 -6.68 9.28
C PHE A 5 6.26 -6.59 9.93
N PHE A 6 5.57 -5.49 9.68
CA PHE A 6 4.24 -5.23 10.22
C PHE A 6 3.24 -5.06 9.08
N ASP A 7 2.16 -5.81 9.14
CA ASP A 7 0.98 -5.55 8.33
C ASP A 7 0.24 -4.32 8.87
N VAL A 8 -0.57 -3.68 8.04
CA VAL A 8 -1.24 -2.42 8.34
C VAL A 8 -2.65 -2.65 8.86
N ASP A 9 -3.52 -3.19 8.02
CA ASP A 9 -4.95 -3.22 8.27
C ASP A 9 -5.33 -4.29 9.29
N GLY A 10 -5.78 -3.88 10.48
CA GLY A 10 -6.11 -4.78 11.57
C GLY A 10 -4.89 -5.32 12.34
N THR A 11 -3.68 -4.84 12.01
CA THR A 11 -2.44 -5.18 12.72
C THR A 11 -1.84 -3.92 13.36
N LEU A 12 -1.26 -3.02 12.58
CA LEU A 12 -0.78 -1.73 13.09
C LEU A 12 -1.88 -0.70 13.22
N VAL A 13 -2.76 -0.63 12.25
CA VAL A 13 -3.89 0.30 12.24
C VAL A 13 -5.13 -0.40 12.81
N ASP A 14 -5.65 0.11 13.89
CA ASP A 14 -6.88 -0.38 14.50
C ASP A 14 -8.08 -0.13 13.57
N ILE A 15 -8.90 -1.16 13.35
CA ILE A 15 -10.02 -1.12 12.40
C ILE A 15 -11.10 -0.12 12.81
N LYS A 16 -11.29 0.14 14.11
CA LYS A 16 -12.35 1.00 14.62
C LYS A 16 -11.94 2.46 14.62
N THR A 17 -10.70 2.72 15.04
CA THR A 17 -10.18 4.09 15.19
C THR A 17 -9.47 4.59 13.93
N HIS A 18 -9.12 3.70 13.00
CA HIS A 18 -8.30 3.97 11.82
C HIS A 18 -6.96 4.64 12.16
N ARG A 19 -6.40 4.32 13.33
CA ARG A 19 -5.14 4.89 13.82
C ARG A 19 -4.20 3.82 14.36
N VAL A 20 -2.92 4.13 14.34
CA VAL A 20 -1.90 3.34 15.05
C VAL A 20 -2.00 3.69 16.55
N PRO A 21 -2.21 2.70 17.44
CA PRO A 21 -2.24 2.96 18.89
C PRO A 21 -0.90 3.51 19.38
N GLU A 22 -0.95 4.39 20.36
CA GLU A 22 0.26 4.98 20.96
C GLU A 22 1.22 3.91 21.51
N SER A 23 0.68 2.87 22.12
CA SER A 23 1.47 1.73 22.61
C SER A 23 2.28 1.03 21.51
N ALA A 24 1.71 0.91 20.29
CA ALA A 24 2.42 0.35 19.16
C ALA A 24 3.53 1.29 18.66
N MET A 25 3.27 2.59 18.63
CA MET A 25 4.30 3.59 18.27
C MET A 25 5.49 3.55 19.23
N VAL A 26 5.22 3.49 20.54
CA VAL A 26 6.26 3.37 21.57
C VAL A 26 7.06 2.07 21.37
N ALA A 27 6.39 0.93 21.20
CA ALA A 27 7.05 -0.37 21.02
C ALA A 27 7.93 -0.40 19.76
N ILE A 28 7.47 0.19 18.65
CA ILE A 28 8.25 0.32 17.41
C ILE A 28 9.49 1.19 17.62
N SER A 29 9.33 2.33 18.30
CA SER A 29 10.45 3.22 18.62
C SER A 29 11.51 2.51 19.48
N GLU A 30 11.09 1.81 20.53
CA GLU A 30 11.99 1.03 21.38
C GLU A 30 12.69 -0.10 20.63
N ALA A 31 11.96 -0.82 19.77
CA ALA A 31 12.53 -1.86 18.93
C ALA A 31 13.62 -1.30 18.02
N ARG A 32 13.40 -0.12 17.44
CA ARG A 32 14.37 0.57 16.60
C ARG A 32 15.60 1.03 17.38
N GLN A 33 15.42 1.59 18.58
CA GLN A 33 16.52 1.97 19.48
C GLN A 33 17.42 0.79 19.84
N LYS A 34 16.86 -0.43 19.90
CA LYS A 34 17.61 -1.69 20.09
C LYS A 34 18.30 -2.19 18.81
N GLY A 35 18.36 -1.37 17.75
CA GLY A 35 19.05 -1.67 16.49
C GLY A 35 18.28 -2.57 15.53
N ASN A 36 16.97 -2.75 15.73
CA ASN A 36 16.15 -3.49 14.78
C ASN A 36 15.68 -2.58 13.63
N LYS A 37 15.37 -3.20 12.50
CA LYS A 37 14.86 -2.55 11.30
C LYS A 37 13.35 -2.78 11.18
N ILE A 38 12.62 -1.74 10.81
CA ILE A 38 11.16 -1.72 10.76
C ILE A 38 10.71 -1.64 9.31
N PHE A 39 9.87 -2.59 8.90
CA PHE A 39 9.30 -2.65 7.56
C PHE A 39 7.79 -2.76 7.63
N ILE A 40 7.12 -2.09 6.70
CA ILE A 40 5.68 -2.23 6.49
C ILE A 40 5.44 -3.25 5.37
N ALA A 41 4.54 -4.23 5.61
CA ALA A 41 4.17 -5.23 4.63
C ALA A 41 2.64 -5.20 4.43
N THR A 42 2.17 -4.76 3.26
CA THR A 42 0.75 -4.52 3.02
C THR A 42 0.35 -4.77 1.56
N GLY A 43 -0.94 -5.06 1.34
CA GLY A 43 -1.54 -5.06 0.00
C GLY A 43 -1.75 -3.67 -0.59
N ARG A 44 -1.71 -2.61 0.22
CA ARG A 44 -1.86 -1.23 -0.27
C ARG A 44 -0.67 -0.81 -1.12
N SER A 45 -0.90 0.13 -2.05
CA SER A 45 0.19 0.87 -2.69
C SER A 45 0.83 1.84 -1.70
N HIS A 46 2.14 2.04 -1.79
CA HIS A 46 2.84 2.98 -0.92
C HIS A 46 2.41 4.43 -1.15
N THR A 47 1.91 4.77 -2.35
CA THR A 47 1.38 6.10 -2.68
C THR A 47 0.09 6.43 -1.94
N PHE A 48 -0.68 5.42 -1.54
CA PHE A 48 -1.92 5.54 -0.77
C PHE A 48 -1.78 5.04 0.67
N LEU A 49 -0.54 4.90 1.15
CA LEU A 49 -0.27 4.38 2.48
C LEU A 49 -0.21 5.54 3.48
N ASP A 50 -1.34 5.84 4.11
CA ASP A 50 -1.39 6.64 5.32
C ASP A 50 -1.33 5.70 6.53
N LEU A 51 -0.28 5.85 7.33
CA LEU A 51 -0.08 5.08 8.56
C LEU A 51 -0.64 5.80 9.79
N ALA A 52 -1.52 6.77 9.59
CA ALA A 52 -2.36 7.37 10.61
C ALA A 52 -1.60 7.75 11.90
N GLY A 53 -0.48 8.44 11.73
CA GLY A 53 0.32 8.99 12.81
C GLY A 53 1.63 8.27 13.12
N LEU A 54 1.94 7.13 12.48
CA LEU A 54 3.28 6.53 12.62
C LEU A 54 4.30 7.36 11.84
N PRO A 55 5.34 7.91 12.51
CA PRO A 55 6.36 8.72 11.84
C PRO A 55 7.12 7.90 10.79
N LYS A 56 7.25 8.44 9.57
CA LYS A 56 7.97 7.79 8.46
C LYS A 56 9.43 7.49 8.79
N GLU A 57 10.03 8.30 9.64
CA GLU A 57 11.41 8.17 10.12
C GLU A 57 11.65 6.89 10.94
N LEU A 58 10.59 6.28 11.46
CA LEU A 58 10.66 4.99 12.15
C LEU A 58 10.67 3.80 11.19
N ILE A 59 10.40 4.01 9.90
CA ILE A 59 10.25 2.95 8.90
C ILE A 59 11.52 2.89 8.03
N ASP A 60 12.10 1.71 7.93
CA ASP A 60 13.31 1.46 7.12
C ASP A 60 12.97 0.98 5.69
N GLY A 61 11.73 0.59 5.42
CA GLY A 61 11.30 0.21 4.08
C GLY A 61 9.89 -0.40 4.02
N TYR A 62 9.50 -0.78 2.83
CA TYR A 62 8.13 -1.18 2.53
C TYR A 62 8.11 -2.42 1.62
N VAL A 63 7.18 -3.31 1.89
CA VAL A 63 6.74 -4.40 1.00
C VAL A 63 5.27 -4.13 0.69
N THR A 64 4.98 -3.61 -0.48
CA THR A 64 3.63 -3.13 -0.87
C THR A 64 3.09 -3.91 -2.07
N LEU A 65 1.80 -3.75 -2.36
CA LEU A 65 1.11 -4.47 -3.43
C LEU A 65 1.34 -5.99 -3.34
N ASN A 66 1.19 -6.55 -2.13
CA ASN A 66 1.41 -7.97 -1.84
C ASN A 66 2.80 -8.48 -2.28
N GLY A 67 3.84 -7.63 -2.16
CA GLY A 67 5.20 -7.97 -2.52
C GLY A 67 5.63 -7.61 -3.95
N ALA A 68 4.74 -7.04 -4.76
CA ALA A 68 5.10 -6.59 -6.10
C ALA A 68 6.09 -5.41 -6.08
N VAL A 69 6.09 -4.63 -5.00
CA VAL A 69 7.03 -3.51 -4.79
C VAL A 69 7.69 -3.65 -3.44
N CYS A 70 9.02 -3.71 -3.42
CA CYS A 70 9.83 -3.71 -2.20
C CYS A 70 10.79 -2.52 -2.21
N LEU A 71 10.72 -1.71 -1.16
CA LEU A 71 11.54 -0.51 -0.98
C LEU A 71 12.42 -0.65 0.26
N ALA A 72 13.67 -0.18 0.17
CA ALA A 72 14.53 0.09 1.33
C ALA A 72 14.77 1.60 1.38
N GLY A 73 14.21 2.27 2.39
CA GLY A 73 14.00 3.71 2.31
C GLY A 73 13.17 4.04 1.07
N ASP A 74 13.66 4.97 0.25
CA ASP A 74 13.03 5.37 -1.02
C ASP A 74 13.52 4.57 -2.24
N LYS A 75 14.47 3.65 -2.04
CA LYS A 75 15.07 2.88 -3.13
C LYS A 75 14.29 1.60 -3.38
N ALA A 76 13.81 1.41 -4.61
CA ALA A 76 13.24 0.13 -5.03
C ALA A 76 14.33 -0.95 -5.10
N ILE A 77 14.16 -2.04 -4.33
CA ILE A 77 15.03 -3.22 -4.33
C ILE A 77 14.43 -4.39 -5.11
N SER A 78 13.11 -4.40 -5.26
CA SER A 78 12.40 -5.35 -6.12
C SER A 78 11.15 -4.68 -6.69
N LEU A 79 10.88 -4.93 -7.96
CA LEU A 79 9.71 -4.42 -8.65
C LEU A 79 9.23 -5.47 -9.66
N THR A 80 8.09 -6.08 -9.38
CA THR A 80 7.42 -7.00 -10.29
C THR A 80 6.32 -6.26 -11.04
N LYS A 81 6.42 -6.19 -12.35
CA LYS A 81 5.45 -5.51 -13.22
C LYS A 81 4.61 -6.52 -13.99
N ILE A 82 3.34 -6.17 -14.21
CA ILE A 82 2.51 -6.88 -15.18
C ILE A 82 2.97 -6.46 -16.58
N PRO A 83 3.21 -7.39 -17.51
CA PRO A 83 3.58 -7.07 -18.91
C PRO A 83 2.54 -6.17 -19.58
N ALA A 84 2.98 -5.26 -20.44
CA ALA A 84 2.10 -4.28 -21.08
C ALA A 84 1.02 -4.95 -21.96
N GLU A 85 1.36 -6.04 -22.63
CA GLU A 85 0.41 -6.84 -23.41
C GLU A 85 -0.68 -7.46 -22.53
N THR A 86 -0.34 -7.89 -21.31
CA THR A 86 -1.31 -8.42 -20.34
C THR A 86 -2.23 -7.30 -19.83
N VAL A 87 -1.67 -6.13 -19.52
CA VAL A 87 -2.46 -4.95 -19.11
C VAL A 87 -3.44 -4.57 -20.22
N LYS A 88 -2.98 -4.54 -21.47
CA LYS A 88 -3.83 -4.25 -22.63
C LYS A 88 -4.95 -5.28 -22.76
N ALA A 89 -4.63 -6.57 -22.72
CA ALA A 89 -5.63 -7.65 -22.85
C ALA A 89 -6.68 -7.58 -21.74
N LEU A 90 -6.29 -7.31 -20.49
CA LEU A 90 -7.20 -7.12 -19.38
C LEU A 90 -8.10 -5.89 -19.60
N SER A 91 -7.53 -4.77 -20.04
CA SER A 91 -8.30 -3.56 -20.36
C SER A 91 -9.34 -3.81 -21.45
N ASP A 92 -8.96 -4.51 -22.53
CA ASP A 92 -9.87 -4.86 -23.63
C ASP A 92 -11.04 -5.75 -23.12
N VAL A 93 -10.75 -6.70 -22.22
CA VAL A 93 -11.81 -7.53 -21.59
C VAL A 93 -12.73 -6.67 -20.74
N CYS A 94 -12.18 -5.79 -19.88
CA CYS A 94 -12.98 -4.94 -19.00
C CYS A 94 -13.90 -4.02 -19.81
N VAL A 95 -13.42 -3.44 -20.89
CA VAL A 95 -14.26 -2.60 -21.78
C VAL A 95 -15.36 -3.44 -22.44
N ARG A 96 -15.04 -4.62 -22.97
CA ARG A 96 -15.99 -5.49 -23.64
C ARG A 96 -17.11 -5.99 -22.71
N GLU A 97 -16.74 -6.37 -21.47
CA GLU A 97 -17.68 -6.91 -20.49
C GLU A 97 -18.33 -5.82 -19.60
N GLY A 98 -17.94 -4.57 -19.77
CA GLY A 98 -18.50 -3.44 -19.00
C GLY A 98 -17.96 -3.32 -17.58
N PHE A 99 -16.78 -3.89 -17.26
CA PHE A 99 -16.19 -3.81 -15.94
C PHE A 99 -15.30 -2.59 -15.78
N THR A 100 -15.31 -2.00 -14.59
CA THR A 100 -14.30 -1.04 -14.17
C THR A 100 -13.02 -1.75 -13.81
N CYS A 101 -11.88 -1.28 -14.30
CA CYS A 101 -10.56 -1.86 -14.02
C CYS A 101 -9.64 -0.83 -13.39
N LEU A 102 -8.92 -1.25 -12.35
CA LEU A 102 -7.95 -0.45 -11.63
C LEU A 102 -6.54 -0.99 -11.86
N PHE A 103 -5.69 -0.16 -12.43
CA PHE A 103 -4.26 -0.45 -12.59
C PHE A 103 -3.46 0.42 -11.61
N VAL A 104 -2.83 -0.21 -10.64
CA VAL A 104 -2.01 0.49 -9.66
C VAL A 104 -0.58 0.60 -10.19
N THR A 105 -0.02 1.80 -10.13
CA THR A 105 1.35 2.12 -10.56
C THR A 105 2.17 2.64 -9.38
N MET A 106 3.46 2.88 -9.61
CA MET A 106 4.33 3.53 -8.61
C MET A 106 3.95 5.00 -8.38
N GLU A 107 3.27 5.64 -9.32
CA GLU A 107 2.93 7.07 -9.29
C GLU A 107 1.48 7.32 -8.88
N GLY A 108 0.65 6.27 -8.88
CA GLY A 108 -0.76 6.41 -8.56
C GLY A 108 -1.61 5.27 -9.11
N MET A 109 -2.82 5.60 -9.53
CA MET A 109 -3.81 4.64 -10.01
C MET A 109 -4.39 5.12 -11.34
N ILE A 110 -4.51 4.20 -12.28
CA ILE A 110 -5.20 4.41 -13.56
C ILE A 110 -6.49 3.61 -13.52
N VAL A 111 -7.59 4.28 -13.83
CA VAL A 111 -8.92 3.67 -13.91
C VAL A 111 -9.32 3.56 -15.38
N ALA A 112 -9.58 2.34 -15.84
CA ALA A 112 -10.14 2.11 -17.16
C ALA A 112 -11.63 1.76 -17.04
N ASN A 113 -12.45 2.30 -17.96
CA ASN A 113 -13.89 2.06 -18.05
C ASN A 113 -14.65 2.30 -16.72
N PRO A 114 -14.52 3.47 -16.07
CA PRO A 114 -15.18 3.72 -14.79
C PRO A 114 -16.69 3.82 -14.96
N ASP A 115 -17.45 2.97 -14.28
CA ASP A 115 -18.90 3.06 -14.16
C ASP A 115 -19.33 4.14 -13.13
N ASP A 116 -20.63 4.38 -13.02
CA ASP A 116 -21.13 5.42 -12.14
C ASP A 116 -21.07 5.02 -10.67
N ASP A 117 -21.18 3.74 -10.37
CA ASP A 117 -21.02 3.21 -9.00
C ASP A 117 -19.58 3.38 -8.53
N PHE A 118 -18.62 3.11 -9.40
CA PHE A 118 -17.21 3.36 -9.11
C PHE A 118 -16.94 4.85 -8.87
N LYS A 119 -17.42 5.74 -9.77
CA LYS A 119 -17.23 7.20 -9.62
C LYS A 119 -17.77 7.72 -8.30
N THR A 120 -18.98 7.28 -7.93
CA THR A 120 -19.64 7.68 -6.68
C THR A 120 -18.94 7.09 -5.44
N GLY A 121 -18.59 5.81 -5.49
CA GLY A 121 -17.90 5.14 -4.39
C GLY A 121 -16.49 5.66 -4.18
N PHE A 122 -15.73 5.86 -5.27
CA PHE A 122 -14.36 6.36 -5.20
C PHE A 122 -14.26 7.74 -4.58
N GLN A 123 -15.16 8.66 -4.95
CA GLN A 123 -15.25 10.00 -4.35
C GLN A 123 -15.47 9.95 -2.84
N LYS A 124 -16.23 8.97 -2.35
CA LYS A 124 -16.52 8.81 -0.92
C LYS A 124 -15.31 8.35 -0.11
N TYR A 125 -14.38 7.59 -0.70
CA TYR A 125 -13.23 7.02 0.00
C TYR A 125 -11.94 7.84 -0.13
N PHE A 126 -11.86 8.77 -1.09
CA PHE A 126 -10.64 9.53 -1.40
C PHE A 126 -10.81 11.05 -1.28
N ASN A 127 -11.97 11.53 -0.81
CA ASN A 127 -12.22 12.88 -0.32
C ASN A 127 -12.31 12.85 1.21
#